data_220ce3321fb4e171c68d924d0ec33040
#
_entry.id   220ce3321fb4e171c68d924d0ec33040
#
_cell.length_a   1.000
_cell.length_b   1.000
_cell.length_c   1.000
_cell.angle_alpha   90.00
_cell.angle_beta   90.00
_cell.angle_gamma   90.00
#
_symmetry.space_group_name_H-M   'P 1'
#
loop_
_entity.id
_entity.type
_entity.pdbx_description
1 polymer ?
#
loop_
_entity_poly.entity_id
_entity_poly.type
_entity_poly.pdbx_seq_one_letter_code
_entity_poly.pdbx_strand_id
1 'polypeptide(L)'
;MSGKSFSVWLNNEYLPTHPEYSWIKEVSSKATKHAVECGCTAFTRFFKHQSGFPKFKKKDISDVKMYFVKNNPKDCYCERHRINIPTLGWVRLKEKGYLPTTKDGWRIRSGAVSKKAGRYYVSVLVDVPDSQVKSKEDQTEGIGIDLGLKEFAVLSNGKIYKNINKTSRIKKLEKQLRRAQRCLSRKYENLKKMKKGESAQRANIQKQKLRVQKLHQRINQIRTDYINKTIAEMVKTKPSHITIEDLNVKGMMKNRHLSKAVESEKFYEFREKLMMKCHEEGIELRVVSRWYPSSRKCHSCGCIRKDLKLSDRIYRCSCGYIEDRDRNAALNLKDAVTYEIA
;
A
#
# COMPACT_ATOMS: atom_id res chain seq x y z
N MET A 1 0.97 -29.16 15.00
CA MET A 1 1.69 -29.59 13.77
C MET A 1 2.26 -28.37 13.07
N SER A 2 3.53 -28.38 12.68
CA SER A 2 4.13 -27.28 11.91
C SER A 2 3.65 -27.30 10.45
N GLY A 3 3.74 -26.19 9.73
CA GLY A 3 3.37 -26.16 8.31
C GLY A 3 4.21 -27.10 7.45
N LYS A 4 5.46 -27.37 7.85
CA LYS A 4 6.32 -28.36 7.17
C LYS A 4 5.83 -29.78 7.41
N SER A 5 5.58 -30.16 8.66
CA SER A 5 5.07 -31.53 8.99
C SER A 5 3.68 -31.77 8.40
N PHE A 6 2.80 -30.76 8.39
CA PHE A 6 1.51 -30.88 7.72
C PHE A 6 1.66 -31.10 6.20
N SER A 7 2.60 -30.39 5.56
CA SER A 7 2.84 -30.56 4.12
C SER A 7 3.40 -31.96 3.78
N VAL A 8 4.23 -32.53 4.65
CA VAL A 8 4.74 -33.91 4.49
C VAL A 8 3.58 -34.91 4.62
N TRP A 9 2.82 -34.81 5.69
CA TRP A 9 1.63 -35.67 5.91
C TRP A 9 0.63 -35.57 4.74
N LEU A 10 0.31 -34.32 4.30
CA LEU A 10 -0.63 -34.11 3.19
C LEU A 10 -0.19 -34.83 1.91
N ASN A 11 1.10 -34.76 1.55
CA ASN A 11 1.58 -35.32 0.28
C ASN A 11 1.82 -36.83 0.33
N ASN A 12 2.27 -37.36 1.49
CA ASN A 12 2.72 -38.76 1.60
C ASN A 12 1.64 -39.68 2.16
N GLU A 13 0.71 -39.16 2.97
CA GLU A 13 -0.30 -39.98 3.63
C GLU A 13 -1.73 -39.64 3.15
N TYR A 14 -2.09 -38.36 3.14
CA TYR A 14 -3.46 -37.97 2.86
C TYR A 14 -3.83 -37.99 1.37
N LEU A 15 -3.06 -37.36 0.50
CA LEU A 15 -3.37 -37.32 -0.94
C LEU A 15 -3.36 -38.68 -1.64
N PRO A 16 -2.52 -39.68 -1.28
CA PRO A 16 -2.58 -41.01 -1.85
C PRO A 16 -3.89 -41.76 -1.57
N THR A 17 -4.50 -41.48 -0.40
CA THR A 17 -5.76 -42.14 0.04
C THR A 17 -7.02 -41.36 -0.36
N HIS A 18 -6.87 -40.15 -0.92
CA HIS A 18 -7.99 -39.26 -1.27
C HIS A 18 -7.86 -38.73 -2.70
N PRO A 19 -8.20 -39.55 -3.72
CA PRO A 19 -8.01 -39.19 -5.13
C PRO A 19 -8.82 -37.95 -5.58
N GLU A 20 -9.90 -37.61 -4.87
CA GLU A 20 -10.70 -36.39 -5.12
C GLU A 20 -9.92 -35.09 -4.94
N TYR A 21 -8.77 -35.12 -4.25
CA TYR A 21 -7.86 -33.99 -4.06
C TYR A 21 -6.62 -34.05 -4.96
N SER A 22 -6.57 -34.97 -5.94
CA SER A 22 -5.43 -35.12 -6.87
C SER A 22 -5.08 -33.83 -7.64
N TRP A 23 -6.07 -32.97 -7.88
CA TRP A 23 -5.88 -31.66 -8.50
C TRP A 23 -4.86 -30.75 -7.76
N ILE A 24 -4.57 -31.01 -6.47
CA ILE A 24 -3.56 -30.28 -5.71
C ILE A 24 -2.16 -30.47 -6.33
N LYS A 25 -1.89 -31.63 -6.95
CA LYS A 25 -0.63 -31.94 -7.62
C LYS A 25 -0.48 -31.21 -8.98
N GLU A 26 -1.56 -30.71 -9.57
CA GLU A 26 -1.55 -29.91 -10.78
C GLU A 26 -1.04 -28.47 -10.52
N VAL A 27 -1.07 -28.03 -9.26
CA VAL A 27 -0.61 -26.72 -8.82
C VAL A 27 0.87 -26.80 -8.42
N SER A 28 1.63 -25.70 -8.66
CA SER A 28 3.00 -25.62 -8.20
C SER A 28 3.16 -26.03 -6.73
N SER A 29 4.06 -26.98 -6.45
CA SER A 29 4.34 -27.47 -5.09
C SER A 29 4.72 -26.36 -4.11
N LYS A 30 5.37 -25.29 -4.59
CA LYS A 30 5.72 -24.12 -3.78
C LYS A 30 4.50 -23.27 -3.44
N ALA A 31 3.55 -23.14 -4.36
CA ALA A 31 2.28 -22.45 -4.10
C ALA A 31 1.45 -23.21 -3.06
N THR A 32 1.41 -24.54 -3.14
CA THR A 32 0.71 -25.41 -2.18
C THR A 32 1.35 -25.32 -0.79
N LYS A 33 2.67 -25.48 -0.70
CA LYS A 33 3.41 -25.32 0.56
C LYS A 33 3.17 -23.96 1.21
N HIS A 34 3.26 -22.89 0.44
CA HIS A 34 2.99 -21.53 0.95
C HIS A 34 1.54 -21.35 1.41
N ALA A 35 0.56 -21.97 0.74
CA ALA A 35 -0.83 -21.94 1.18
C ALA A 35 -1.02 -22.64 2.54
N VAL A 36 -0.36 -23.78 2.76
CA VAL A 36 -0.32 -24.47 4.05
C VAL A 36 0.30 -23.60 5.13
N GLU A 37 1.46 -23.01 4.86
CA GLU A 37 2.15 -22.10 5.81
C GLU A 37 1.28 -20.90 6.17
N CYS A 38 0.57 -20.32 5.21
CA CYS A 38 -0.39 -19.21 5.45
C CYS A 38 -1.54 -19.67 6.37
N GLY A 39 -2.05 -20.90 6.19
CA GLY A 39 -3.06 -21.48 7.06
C GLY A 39 -2.56 -21.63 8.49
N CYS A 40 -1.41 -22.28 8.68
CA CYS A 40 -0.79 -22.46 9.98
C CYS A 40 -0.49 -21.10 10.67
N THR A 41 0.02 -20.13 9.92
CA THR A 41 0.26 -18.77 10.43
C THR A 41 -1.03 -18.09 10.88
N ALA A 42 -2.13 -18.28 10.16
CA ALA A 42 -3.42 -17.70 10.53
C ALA A 42 -3.93 -18.26 11.86
N PHE A 43 -3.80 -19.56 12.09
CA PHE A 43 -4.13 -20.20 13.39
C PHE A 43 -3.18 -19.76 14.49
N THR A 44 -1.89 -19.68 14.24
CA THR A 44 -0.91 -19.18 15.22
C THR A 44 -1.26 -17.77 15.69
N ARG A 45 -1.63 -16.86 14.78
CA ARG A 45 -2.08 -15.50 15.12
C ARG A 45 -3.38 -15.50 15.91
N PHE A 46 -4.30 -16.41 15.61
CA PHE A 46 -5.54 -16.57 16.37
C PHE A 46 -5.25 -16.99 17.82
N PHE A 47 -4.44 -18.03 18.03
CA PHE A 47 -4.07 -18.50 19.37
C PHE A 47 -3.25 -17.47 20.17
N LYS A 48 -2.51 -16.60 19.48
CA LYS A 48 -1.81 -15.46 20.10
C LYS A 48 -2.71 -14.22 20.31
N HIS A 49 -4.02 -14.33 20.11
CA HIS A 49 -4.98 -13.21 20.19
C HIS A 49 -4.67 -12.00 19.30
N GLN A 50 -3.90 -12.21 18.22
CA GLN A 50 -3.53 -11.18 17.25
C GLN A 50 -4.55 -11.02 16.12
N SER A 51 -5.43 -12.00 15.93
CA SER A 51 -6.48 -11.99 14.90
C SER A 51 -7.69 -12.79 15.34
N GLY A 52 -8.84 -12.56 14.68
CA GLY A 52 -10.02 -13.43 14.82
C GLY A 52 -9.83 -14.81 14.21
N PHE A 53 -10.80 -15.72 14.43
CA PHE A 53 -10.77 -17.06 13.90
C PHE A 53 -10.58 -17.08 12.37
N PRO A 54 -9.68 -17.93 11.83
CA PRO A 54 -9.40 -18.00 10.40
C PRO A 54 -10.64 -18.39 9.59
N LYS A 55 -10.86 -17.70 8.47
CA LYS A 55 -11.97 -17.96 7.56
C LYS A 55 -11.46 -18.54 6.25
N PHE A 56 -12.11 -19.58 5.75
CA PHE A 56 -11.82 -20.13 4.42
C PHE A 56 -12.03 -19.08 3.33
N LYS A 57 -11.06 -18.97 2.44
CA LYS A 57 -11.19 -18.18 1.22
C LYS A 57 -12.14 -18.88 0.25
N LYS A 58 -13.10 -18.13 -0.27
CA LYS A 58 -14.08 -18.64 -1.25
C LYS A 58 -13.74 -18.10 -2.63
N LYS A 59 -13.85 -18.98 -3.65
CA LYS A 59 -13.74 -18.60 -5.06
C LYS A 59 -14.69 -17.43 -5.37
N ASP A 60 -14.23 -16.47 -6.14
CA ASP A 60 -14.97 -15.26 -6.56
C ASP A 60 -15.40 -14.28 -5.43
N ILE A 61 -15.12 -14.60 -4.17
CA ILE A 61 -15.40 -13.74 -3.02
C ILE A 61 -14.12 -13.15 -2.45
N SER A 62 -13.09 -13.99 -2.26
CA SER A 62 -11.82 -13.60 -1.68
C SER A 62 -10.80 -13.27 -2.78
N ASP A 63 -9.88 -12.33 -2.49
CA ASP A 63 -8.72 -12.11 -3.34
C ASP A 63 -7.84 -13.35 -3.34
N VAL A 64 -7.52 -13.82 -4.55
CA VAL A 64 -6.67 -15.00 -4.75
C VAL A 64 -5.25 -14.52 -5.02
N LYS A 65 -4.29 -15.14 -4.32
CA LYS A 65 -2.86 -14.98 -4.58
C LYS A 65 -2.22 -16.36 -4.72
N MET A 66 -1.43 -16.54 -5.76
CA MET A 66 -0.57 -17.70 -5.96
C MET A 66 0.87 -17.22 -5.79
N TYR A 67 1.56 -17.78 -4.83
CA TYR A 67 2.98 -17.51 -4.61
C TYR A 67 3.83 -18.37 -5.54
N PHE A 68 4.93 -17.82 -6.04
CA PHE A 68 5.94 -18.54 -6.78
C PHE A 68 7.34 -18.15 -6.35
N VAL A 69 8.27 -19.06 -6.52
CA VAL A 69 9.69 -18.87 -6.23
C VAL A 69 10.48 -19.49 -7.36
N LYS A 70 11.69 -19.03 -7.57
CA LYS A 70 12.63 -19.62 -8.54
C LYS A 70 12.94 -21.06 -8.12
N ASN A 71 12.60 -22.04 -8.97
CA ASN A 71 12.92 -23.46 -8.79
C ASN A 71 14.03 -23.89 -9.74
N ASN A 72 13.96 -23.45 -10.99
CA ASN A 72 14.88 -23.81 -12.07
C ASN A 72 15.64 -22.57 -12.57
N PRO A 73 16.81 -22.74 -13.20
CA PRO A 73 17.56 -21.60 -13.75
C PRO A 73 16.75 -20.70 -14.69
N LYS A 74 15.83 -21.26 -15.46
CA LYS A 74 14.96 -20.52 -16.40
C LYS A 74 13.69 -19.93 -15.76
N ASP A 75 13.40 -20.27 -14.51
CA ASP A 75 12.25 -19.72 -13.82
C ASP A 75 12.48 -18.24 -13.46
N CYS A 76 11.37 -17.49 -13.40
CA CYS A 76 11.39 -16.08 -13.05
C CYS A 76 12.21 -15.19 -14.01
N TYR A 77 12.46 -15.66 -15.23
CA TYR A 77 13.02 -14.80 -16.27
C TYR A 77 12.04 -13.71 -16.65
N CYS A 78 12.53 -12.49 -16.76
CA CYS A 78 11.73 -11.34 -17.14
C CYS A 78 12.32 -10.67 -18.38
N GLU A 79 11.46 -10.43 -19.35
CA GLU A 79 11.73 -9.62 -20.52
C GLU A 79 10.85 -8.36 -20.48
N ARG A 80 11.08 -7.44 -21.36
CA ARG A 80 10.37 -6.16 -21.41
C ARG A 80 8.83 -6.30 -21.39
N HIS A 81 8.28 -7.39 -21.94
CA HIS A 81 6.83 -7.56 -22.14
C HIS A 81 6.28 -8.91 -21.68
N ARG A 82 7.11 -9.78 -21.10
CA ARG A 82 6.69 -11.09 -20.60
C ARG A 82 7.56 -11.57 -19.44
N ILE A 83 7.00 -12.40 -18.61
CA ILE A 83 7.67 -13.05 -17.47
C ILE A 83 7.41 -14.56 -17.52
N ASN A 84 8.43 -15.36 -17.22
CA ASN A 84 8.28 -16.80 -17.07
C ASN A 84 7.96 -17.12 -15.60
N ILE A 85 6.74 -17.62 -15.36
CA ILE A 85 6.26 -17.98 -14.02
C ILE A 85 6.24 -19.49 -13.90
N PRO A 86 6.82 -20.09 -12.85
CA PRO A 86 6.80 -21.53 -12.63
C PRO A 86 5.40 -22.09 -12.77
N THR A 87 5.25 -23.21 -13.48
CA THR A 87 4.00 -23.90 -13.80
C THR A 87 3.11 -23.19 -14.84
N LEU A 88 3.14 -21.85 -14.92
CA LEU A 88 2.35 -21.10 -15.91
C LEU A 88 3.10 -20.82 -17.22
N GLY A 89 4.45 -20.96 -17.19
CA GLY A 89 5.29 -20.63 -18.34
C GLY A 89 5.33 -19.12 -18.62
N TRP A 90 5.50 -18.76 -19.90
CA TRP A 90 5.60 -17.38 -20.33
C TRP A 90 4.25 -16.67 -20.31
N VAL A 91 4.14 -15.64 -19.48
CA VAL A 91 2.95 -14.80 -19.36
C VAL A 91 3.25 -13.40 -19.90
N ARG A 92 2.41 -12.91 -20.81
CA ARG A 92 2.54 -11.56 -21.41
C ARG A 92 2.11 -10.50 -20.39
N LEU A 93 2.97 -9.49 -20.21
CA LEU A 93 2.70 -8.32 -19.39
C LEU A 93 2.04 -7.23 -20.22
N LYS A 94 1.02 -6.57 -19.65
CA LYS A 94 0.36 -5.43 -20.28
C LYS A 94 1.22 -4.16 -20.18
N GLU A 95 1.86 -3.97 -19.03
CA GLU A 95 2.82 -2.90 -18.81
C GLU A 95 4.19 -3.37 -19.31
N LYS A 96 4.73 -2.60 -20.28
CA LYS A 96 6.03 -2.93 -20.92
C LYS A 96 7.16 -2.19 -20.21
N GLY A 97 8.24 -2.90 -19.86
CA GLY A 97 9.42 -2.31 -19.24
C GLY A 97 9.24 -1.82 -17.81
N TYR A 98 8.16 -2.25 -17.12
CA TYR A 98 7.92 -1.92 -15.72
C TYR A 98 8.77 -2.79 -14.78
N LEU A 99 8.95 -4.05 -15.13
CA LEU A 99 9.85 -4.95 -14.41
C LEU A 99 11.24 -4.88 -15.03
N PRO A 100 12.30 -4.93 -14.20
CA PRO A 100 13.66 -5.01 -14.71
C PRO A 100 13.84 -6.30 -15.48
N THR A 101 14.63 -6.26 -16.54
CA THR A 101 14.91 -7.44 -17.33
C THR A 101 16.03 -8.26 -16.71
N THR A 102 15.98 -9.58 -16.87
CA THR A 102 17.05 -10.46 -16.38
C THR A 102 18.41 -10.18 -17.04
N LYS A 103 18.39 -9.57 -18.23
CA LYS A 103 19.62 -9.16 -18.95
C LYS A 103 20.37 -8.02 -18.25
N ASP A 104 19.66 -7.20 -17.47
CA ASP A 104 20.24 -6.04 -16.77
C ASP A 104 20.87 -6.43 -15.41
N GLY A 105 21.12 -7.72 -15.18
CA GLY A 105 21.73 -8.23 -13.94
C GLY A 105 20.78 -8.37 -12.76
N TRP A 106 19.51 -7.97 -12.90
CA TRP A 106 18.50 -8.12 -11.85
C TRP A 106 18.08 -9.58 -11.66
N ARG A 107 17.91 -9.98 -10.42
CA ARG A 107 17.47 -11.35 -10.08
C ARG A 107 16.12 -11.33 -9.38
N ILE A 108 15.12 -11.97 -10.01
CA ILE A 108 13.84 -12.20 -9.36
C ILE A 108 13.99 -13.42 -8.44
N ARG A 109 13.78 -13.24 -7.14
CA ARG A 109 13.80 -14.33 -6.14
C ARG A 109 12.48 -15.04 -6.03
N SER A 110 11.42 -14.27 -5.96
CA SER A 110 10.06 -14.79 -5.77
C SER A 110 9.02 -13.80 -6.23
N GLY A 111 7.78 -14.21 -6.20
CA GLY A 111 6.68 -13.31 -6.52
C GLY A 111 5.32 -13.90 -6.19
N ALA A 112 4.31 -13.16 -6.56
CA ALA A 112 2.93 -13.61 -6.43
C ALA A 112 2.08 -13.15 -7.61
N VAL A 113 1.26 -14.05 -8.13
CA VAL A 113 0.17 -13.72 -9.04
C VAL A 113 -1.08 -13.49 -8.23
N SER A 114 -1.75 -12.37 -8.45
CA SER A 114 -3.00 -12.03 -7.75
C SER A 114 -4.10 -11.64 -8.72
N LYS A 115 -5.36 -11.93 -8.37
CA LYS A 115 -6.54 -11.50 -9.12
C LYS A 115 -7.28 -10.43 -8.32
N LYS A 116 -7.43 -9.24 -8.90
CA LYS A 116 -8.17 -8.12 -8.28
C LYS A 116 -9.13 -7.49 -9.29
N ALA A 117 -10.39 -7.37 -8.95
CA ALA A 117 -11.42 -6.75 -9.78
C ALA A 117 -11.45 -7.28 -11.23
N GLY A 118 -11.26 -8.60 -11.42
CA GLY A 118 -11.25 -9.26 -12.72
C GLY A 118 -9.97 -9.10 -13.52
N ARG A 119 -8.89 -8.56 -12.95
CA ARG A 119 -7.56 -8.44 -13.58
C ARG A 119 -6.52 -9.22 -12.81
N TYR A 120 -5.54 -9.75 -13.53
CA TYR A 120 -4.39 -10.42 -12.93
C TYR A 120 -3.21 -9.45 -12.82
N TYR A 121 -2.48 -9.57 -11.72
CA TYR A 121 -1.29 -8.79 -11.41
C TYR A 121 -0.17 -9.71 -10.98
N VAL A 122 1.04 -9.37 -11.37
CA VAL A 122 2.27 -10.02 -10.90
C VAL A 122 3.00 -9.03 -10.02
N SER A 123 3.40 -9.47 -8.84
CA SER A 123 4.33 -8.75 -7.95
C SER A 123 5.58 -9.60 -7.83
N VAL A 124 6.75 -9.01 -7.93
CA VAL A 124 8.04 -9.71 -7.84
C VAL A 124 8.92 -9.09 -6.77
N LEU A 125 9.67 -9.93 -6.08
CA LEU A 125 10.78 -9.54 -5.23
C LEU A 125 12.06 -9.68 -6.05
N VAL A 126 12.82 -8.59 -6.14
CA VAL A 126 14.04 -8.54 -6.95
C VAL A 126 15.25 -8.16 -6.09
N ASP A 127 16.41 -8.71 -6.43
CA ASP A 127 17.69 -8.21 -5.93
C ASP A 127 18.20 -7.14 -6.89
N VAL A 128 18.59 -6.01 -6.32
CA VAL A 128 19.21 -4.90 -7.04
C VAL A 128 20.72 -5.13 -7.09
N PRO A 129 21.38 -5.03 -8.25
CA PRO A 129 22.84 -5.08 -8.33
C PRO A 129 23.47 -3.89 -7.58
N ASP A 130 24.53 -4.12 -6.83
CA ASP A 130 25.24 -3.08 -6.05
C ASP A 130 25.73 -1.92 -6.92
N SER A 131 26.06 -2.19 -8.19
CA SER A 131 26.44 -1.16 -9.17
C SER A 131 25.34 -0.14 -9.52
N GLN A 132 24.08 -0.40 -9.10
CA GLN A 132 22.94 0.49 -9.35
C GLN A 132 22.48 1.23 -8.08
N VAL A 133 23.15 1.02 -6.95
CA VAL A 133 22.92 1.83 -5.74
C VAL A 133 23.58 3.19 -5.97
N LYS A 134 22.80 4.25 -5.97
CA LYS A 134 23.28 5.60 -6.21
C LYS A 134 24.13 6.10 -5.05
N SER A 135 25.26 6.71 -5.36
CA SER A 135 26.12 7.39 -4.39
C SER A 135 25.45 8.67 -3.85
N LYS A 136 25.90 9.12 -2.66
CA LYS A 136 25.38 10.33 -1.99
C LYS A 136 25.90 11.64 -2.58
N GLU A 137 26.40 11.65 -3.80
CA GLU A 137 26.98 12.84 -4.44
C GLU A 137 25.88 13.85 -4.85
N ASP A 138 26.19 15.12 -4.78
CA ASP A 138 25.32 16.26 -5.17
C ASP A 138 23.97 16.38 -4.41
N GLN A 139 24.00 16.24 -3.09
CA GLN A 139 22.78 16.42 -2.27
C GLN A 139 22.47 17.89 -2.03
N THR A 140 21.19 18.27 -2.14
CA THR A 140 20.67 19.58 -1.79
C THR A 140 20.30 19.67 -0.31
N GLU A 141 19.85 20.85 0.11
CA GLU A 141 19.35 21.10 1.46
C GLU A 141 18.20 20.12 1.83
N GLY A 142 18.15 19.71 3.10
CA GLY A 142 17.11 18.83 3.61
C GLY A 142 15.70 19.41 3.53
N ILE A 143 14.68 18.54 3.51
CA ILE A 143 13.28 18.93 3.38
C ILE A 143 12.48 18.40 4.57
N GLY A 144 11.73 19.28 5.24
CA GLY A 144 10.68 18.89 6.19
C GLY A 144 9.32 18.80 5.48
N ILE A 145 8.50 17.83 5.86
CA ILE A 145 7.18 17.59 5.27
C ILE A 145 6.13 17.53 6.37
N ASP A 146 5.19 18.47 6.35
CA ASP A 146 3.97 18.40 7.14
C ASP A 146 2.85 17.74 6.33
N LEU A 147 2.26 16.64 6.86
CA LEU A 147 1.20 15.88 6.22
C LEU A 147 -0.16 16.25 6.81
N GLY A 148 -1.11 16.65 5.96
CA GLY A 148 -2.39 17.17 6.40
C GLY A 148 -3.61 16.64 5.64
N LEU A 149 -4.80 16.97 6.16
CA LEU A 149 -6.09 16.67 5.53
C LEU A 149 -6.60 17.81 4.65
N LYS A 150 -6.14 19.04 4.88
CA LYS A 150 -6.50 20.21 4.05
C LYS A 150 -5.70 20.18 2.77
N GLU A 151 -4.42 20.28 2.89
CA GLU A 151 -3.44 19.97 1.85
C GLU A 151 -2.86 18.58 2.16
N PHE A 152 -2.41 17.86 1.14
CA PHE A 152 -1.83 16.52 1.33
C PHE A 152 -0.46 16.60 2.01
N ALA A 153 0.37 17.50 1.54
CA ALA A 153 1.69 17.76 2.13
C ALA A 153 2.10 19.22 1.88
N VAL A 154 2.71 19.82 2.90
CA VAL A 154 3.37 21.14 2.82
C VAL A 154 4.86 20.94 3.11
N LEU A 155 5.72 21.44 2.24
CA LEU A 155 7.17 21.30 2.32
C LEU A 155 7.81 22.56 2.88
N SER A 156 8.94 22.42 3.57
CA SER A 156 9.74 23.53 4.09
C SER A 156 10.20 24.50 3.01
N ASN A 157 10.41 24.06 1.78
CA ASN A 157 10.75 24.90 0.63
C ASN A 157 9.54 25.70 0.05
N GLY A 158 8.37 25.64 0.71
CA GLY A 158 7.17 26.36 0.31
C GLY A 158 6.30 25.62 -0.71
N LYS A 159 6.70 24.46 -1.21
CA LYS A 159 5.89 23.68 -2.14
C LYS A 159 4.71 23.02 -1.43
N ILE A 160 3.53 23.11 -2.04
CA ILE A 160 2.29 22.57 -1.49
C ILE A 160 1.70 21.52 -2.44
N TYR A 161 1.44 20.34 -1.93
CA TYR A 161 0.72 19.28 -2.63
C TYR A 161 -0.74 19.23 -2.18
N LYS A 162 -1.63 19.57 -3.11
CA LYS A 162 -3.07 19.66 -2.84
C LYS A 162 -3.66 18.26 -2.55
N ASN A 163 -4.68 18.21 -1.71
CA ASN A 163 -5.40 16.97 -1.43
C ASN A 163 -6.19 16.50 -2.68
N ILE A 164 -5.75 15.39 -3.29
CA ILE A 164 -6.38 14.84 -4.50
C ILE A 164 -7.83 14.39 -4.26
N ASN A 165 -8.18 14.02 -3.02
CA ASN A 165 -9.53 13.57 -2.66
C ASN A 165 -10.57 14.68 -2.80
N LYS A 166 -10.15 15.95 -2.79
CA LYS A 166 -11.02 17.12 -2.98
C LYS A 166 -11.31 17.44 -4.44
N THR A 167 -10.64 16.77 -5.38
CA THR A 167 -10.82 17.00 -6.82
C THR A 167 -12.19 16.53 -7.31
N SER A 168 -12.71 17.19 -8.34
CA SER A 168 -13.98 16.83 -8.98
C SER A 168 -13.97 15.40 -9.53
N ARG A 169 -12.80 14.94 -10.00
CA ARG A 169 -12.60 13.57 -10.51
C ARG A 169 -12.87 12.51 -9.45
N ILE A 170 -12.26 12.63 -8.27
CA ILE A 170 -12.45 11.68 -7.16
C ILE A 170 -13.88 11.77 -6.65
N LYS A 171 -14.43 12.97 -6.44
CA LYS A 171 -15.81 13.17 -5.98
C LYS A 171 -16.83 12.51 -6.92
N LYS A 172 -16.65 12.63 -8.24
CA LYS A 172 -17.49 11.95 -9.25
C LYS A 172 -17.41 10.42 -9.13
N LEU A 173 -16.21 9.86 -8.98
CA LEU A 173 -16.01 8.42 -8.81
C LEU A 173 -16.61 7.90 -7.50
N GLU A 174 -16.47 8.63 -6.41
CA GLU A 174 -17.08 8.27 -5.12
C GLU A 174 -18.62 8.33 -5.18
N LYS A 175 -19.20 9.30 -5.91
CA LYS A 175 -20.65 9.35 -6.17
C LYS A 175 -21.12 8.12 -6.99
N GLN A 176 -20.34 7.74 -8.02
CA GLN A 176 -20.63 6.53 -8.81
C GLN A 176 -20.51 5.26 -7.95
N LEU A 177 -19.49 5.17 -7.09
CA LEU A 177 -19.29 4.05 -6.18
C LEU A 177 -20.48 3.89 -5.23
N ARG A 178 -20.90 4.98 -4.57
CA ARG A 178 -22.08 4.96 -3.66
C ARG A 178 -23.35 4.48 -4.38
N ARG A 179 -23.60 4.94 -5.61
CA ARG A 179 -24.73 4.48 -6.42
C ARG A 179 -24.62 2.98 -6.75
N ALA A 180 -23.42 2.51 -7.14
CA ALA A 180 -23.19 1.12 -7.45
C ALA A 180 -23.35 0.21 -6.22
N GLN A 181 -22.91 0.65 -5.05
CA GLN A 181 -23.07 -0.06 -3.78
C GLN A 181 -24.56 -0.17 -3.37
N ARG A 182 -25.31 0.93 -3.46
CA ARG A 182 -26.77 0.91 -3.20
C ARG A 182 -27.51 -0.05 -4.13
N CYS A 183 -27.14 -0.07 -5.42
CA CYS A 183 -27.70 -1.01 -6.39
C CYS A 183 -27.36 -2.47 -6.00
N LEU A 184 -26.13 -2.73 -5.57
CA LEU A 184 -25.70 -4.04 -5.12
C LEU A 184 -26.47 -4.49 -3.86
N SER A 185 -26.63 -3.61 -2.88
CA SER A 185 -27.41 -3.91 -1.66
C SER A 185 -28.85 -4.31 -1.99
N ARG A 186 -29.56 -3.51 -2.82
CA ARG A 186 -30.92 -3.83 -3.25
C ARG A 186 -31.01 -5.20 -3.95
N LYS A 187 -30.02 -5.54 -4.79
CA LYS A 187 -29.99 -6.86 -5.47
C LYS A 187 -29.84 -7.99 -4.46
N TYR A 188 -29.04 -7.83 -3.40
CA TYR A 188 -28.92 -8.82 -2.34
C TYR A 188 -30.20 -8.93 -1.51
N GLU A 189 -30.86 -7.81 -1.21
CA GLU A 189 -32.15 -7.80 -0.49
C GLU A 189 -33.24 -8.52 -1.31
N ASN A 190 -33.32 -8.25 -2.61
CA ASN A 190 -34.27 -8.94 -3.50
C ASN A 190 -34.00 -10.46 -3.55
N LEU A 191 -32.71 -10.86 -3.61
CA LEU A 191 -32.35 -12.28 -3.58
C LEU A 191 -32.78 -12.96 -2.27
N LYS A 192 -32.71 -12.27 -1.13
CA LYS A 192 -33.16 -12.80 0.16
C LYS A 192 -34.68 -12.98 0.23
N LYS A 193 -35.45 -12.11 -0.43
CA LYS A 193 -36.92 -12.18 -0.46
C LYS A 193 -37.43 -13.32 -1.32
N MET A 194 -36.61 -13.82 -2.26
CA MET A 194 -36.98 -14.94 -3.13
C MET A 194 -36.61 -16.27 -2.48
N LYS A 195 -37.58 -17.19 -2.39
CA LYS A 195 -37.40 -18.53 -1.77
C LYS A 195 -36.40 -19.41 -2.52
N LYS A 196 -36.23 -19.23 -3.85
CA LYS A 196 -35.20 -19.90 -4.68
C LYS A 196 -34.59 -18.86 -5.61
N GLY A 197 -33.28 -18.60 -5.48
CA GLY A 197 -32.56 -17.67 -6.34
C GLY A 197 -32.26 -18.28 -7.69
N GLU A 198 -32.76 -17.70 -8.76
CA GLU A 198 -32.44 -18.07 -10.13
C GLU A 198 -30.98 -17.80 -10.46
N SER A 199 -30.35 -18.65 -11.27
CA SER A 199 -28.95 -18.52 -11.72
C SER A 199 -28.66 -17.17 -12.36
N ALA A 200 -29.59 -16.63 -13.16
CA ALA A 200 -29.51 -15.31 -13.81
C ALA A 200 -29.36 -14.15 -12.82
N GLN A 201 -30.07 -14.21 -11.67
CA GLN A 201 -29.97 -13.17 -10.65
C GLN A 201 -28.60 -13.19 -9.95
N ARG A 202 -28.06 -14.38 -9.66
CA ARG A 202 -26.71 -14.53 -9.11
C ARG A 202 -25.65 -13.96 -10.06
N ALA A 203 -25.78 -14.22 -11.37
CA ALA A 203 -24.91 -13.66 -12.39
C ALA A 203 -24.96 -12.11 -12.43
N ASN A 204 -26.17 -11.52 -12.32
CA ASN A 204 -26.35 -10.09 -12.27
C ASN A 204 -25.75 -9.46 -10.98
N ILE A 205 -25.82 -10.15 -9.85
CA ILE A 205 -25.16 -9.73 -8.61
C ILE A 205 -23.64 -9.76 -8.78
N GLN A 206 -23.08 -10.81 -9.40
CA GLN A 206 -21.65 -10.90 -9.67
C GLN A 206 -21.16 -9.78 -10.62
N LYS A 207 -21.90 -9.46 -11.67
CA LYS A 207 -21.60 -8.32 -12.56
C LYS A 207 -21.58 -7.00 -11.78
N GLN A 208 -22.58 -6.78 -10.90
CA GLN A 208 -22.66 -5.55 -10.12
C GLN A 208 -21.55 -5.48 -9.05
N LYS A 209 -21.22 -6.61 -8.40
CA LYS A 209 -20.07 -6.73 -7.49
C LYS A 209 -18.77 -6.35 -8.17
N LEU A 210 -18.52 -6.90 -9.37
CA LEU A 210 -17.35 -6.57 -10.16
C LEU A 210 -17.27 -5.07 -10.50
N ARG A 211 -18.42 -4.44 -10.81
CA ARG A 211 -18.50 -2.98 -11.05
C ARG A 211 -18.08 -2.19 -9.81
N VAL A 212 -18.56 -2.55 -8.63
CA VAL A 212 -18.16 -1.93 -7.35
C VAL A 212 -16.66 -2.11 -7.12
N GLN A 213 -16.14 -3.32 -7.29
CA GLN A 213 -14.70 -3.60 -7.14
C GLN A 213 -13.84 -2.77 -8.11
N LYS A 214 -14.24 -2.64 -9.37
CA LYS A 214 -13.54 -1.81 -10.38
C LYS A 214 -13.52 -0.33 -9.99
N LEU A 215 -14.60 0.20 -9.43
CA LEU A 215 -14.65 1.59 -8.97
C LEU A 215 -13.74 1.82 -7.76
N HIS A 216 -13.76 0.92 -6.78
CA HIS A 216 -12.82 0.96 -5.65
C HIS A 216 -11.37 0.93 -6.14
N GLN A 217 -11.05 0.00 -7.03
CA GLN A 217 -9.71 -0.12 -7.59
C GLN A 217 -9.27 1.14 -8.32
N ARG A 218 -10.16 1.74 -9.13
CA ARG A 218 -9.85 2.97 -9.88
C ARG A 218 -9.55 4.14 -8.95
N ILE A 219 -10.35 4.33 -7.90
CA ILE A 219 -10.10 5.37 -6.89
C ILE A 219 -8.75 5.13 -6.21
N ASN A 220 -8.50 3.89 -5.78
CA ASN A 220 -7.26 3.51 -5.13
C ASN A 220 -6.03 3.75 -6.03
N GLN A 221 -6.12 3.39 -7.31
CA GLN A 221 -5.04 3.61 -8.28
C GLN A 221 -4.72 5.09 -8.49
N ILE A 222 -5.75 5.96 -8.57
CA ILE A 222 -5.54 7.41 -8.70
C ILE A 222 -4.81 7.97 -7.47
N ARG A 223 -5.20 7.55 -6.26
CA ARG A 223 -4.54 7.94 -5.01
C ARG A 223 -3.09 7.47 -4.95
N THR A 224 -2.86 6.21 -5.29
CA THR A 224 -1.51 5.62 -5.32
C THR A 224 -0.61 6.27 -6.39
N ASP A 225 -1.14 6.55 -7.59
CA ASP A 225 -0.41 7.24 -8.65
C ASP A 225 -0.02 8.67 -8.20
N TYR A 226 -0.93 9.36 -7.53
CA TYR A 226 -0.66 10.68 -6.97
C TYR A 226 0.47 10.63 -5.93
N ILE A 227 0.42 9.70 -4.99
CA ILE A 227 1.47 9.48 -3.99
C ILE A 227 2.81 9.20 -4.67
N ASN A 228 2.84 8.30 -5.66
CA ASN A 228 4.07 7.95 -6.37
C ASN A 228 4.69 9.17 -7.08
N LYS A 229 3.86 9.99 -7.74
CA LYS A 229 4.32 11.22 -8.43
C LYS A 229 4.84 12.26 -7.44
N THR A 230 4.13 12.45 -6.33
CA THR A 230 4.54 13.37 -5.27
C THR A 230 5.90 12.95 -4.69
N ILE A 231 6.08 11.68 -4.35
CA ILE A 231 7.37 11.17 -3.83
C ILE A 231 8.47 11.31 -4.88
N ALA A 232 8.22 10.92 -6.14
CA ALA A 232 9.20 11.03 -7.21
C ALA A 232 9.67 12.47 -7.42
N GLU A 233 8.75 13.44 -7.29
CA GLU A 233 9.08 14.87 -7.43
C GLU A 233 9.89 15.39 -6.24
N MET A 234 9.58 14.97 -5.00
CA MET A 234 10.35 15.29 -3.80
C MET A 234 11.77 14.75 -3.88
N VAL A 235 11.92 13.49 -4.22
CA VAL A 235 13.21 12.80 -4.28
C VAL A 235 14.08 13.27 -5.46
N LYS A 236 13.45 13.72 -6.56
CA LYS A 236 14.16 14.27 -7.73
C LYS A 236 15.06 15.45 -7.39
N THR A 237 14.74 16.21 -6.35
CA THR A 237 15.58 17.34 -5.87
C THR A 237 16.83 16.87 -5.13
N LYS A 238 16.99 15.55 -4.89
CA LYS A 238 18.11 14.94 -4.16
C LYS A 238 18.39 15.63 -2.80
N PRO A 239 17.41 15.78 -1.91
CA PRO A 239 17.70 16.39 -0.61
C PRO A 239 18.61 15.49 0.23
N SER A 240 19.45 16.08 1.08
CA SER A 240 20.32 15.35 2.00
C SER A 240 19.53 14.48 2.97
N HIS A 241 18.37 14.98 3.39
CA HIS A 241 17.42 14.26 4.22
C HIS A 241 15.99 14.73 3.97
N ILE A 242 15.04 13.86 4.28
CA ILE A 242 13.62 14.19 4.33
C ILE A 242 13.13 13.89 5.75
N THR A 243 12.48 14.86 6.39
CA THR A 243 11.95 14.70 7.75
C THR A 243 10.43 14.73 7.73
N ILE A 244 9.81 13.72 8.35
CA ILE A 244 8.36 13.59 8.53
C ILE A 244 8.01 13.35 9.99
N GLU A 245 6.75 13.59 10.36
CA GLU A 245 6.20 13.26 11.68
C GLU A 245 5.72 11.80 11.73
N ASP A 246 5.89 11.12 12.89
CA ASP A 246 5.27 9.81 13.16
C ASP A 246 3.77 9.98 13.44
N LEU A 247 2.98 10.04 12.38
CA LEU A 247 1.52 10.19 12.50
C LEU A 247 0.87 8.95 13.13
N ASN A 248 0.12 9.15 14.22
CA ASN A 248 -0.72 8.10 14.80
C ASN A 248 -1.98 7.85 13.97
N VAL A 249 -1.81 7.30 12.75
CA VAL A 249 -2.93 7.03 11.82
C VAL A 249 -4.01 6.16 12.47
N LYS A 250 -3.64 5.15 13.26
CA LYS A 250 -4.59 4.28 13.96
C LYS A 250 -5.43 5.06 14.98
N GLY A 251 -4.81 5.98 15.72
CA GLY A 251 -5.51 6.86 16.65
C GLY A 251 -6.44 7.84 15.94
N MET A 252 -5.97 8.45 14.84
CA MET A 252 -6.78 9.37 14.03
C MET A 252 -8.01 8.68 13.43
N MET A 253 -7.91 7.41 13.03
CA MET A 253 -9.03 6.63 12.50
C MET A 253 -10.11 6.27 13.53
N LYS A 254 -9.84 6.35 14.84
CA LYS A 254 -10.85 6.17 15.89
C LYS A 254 -11.86 7.32 15.90
N ASN A 255 -11.49 8.50 15.43
CA ASN A 255 -12.41 9.62 15.29
C ASN A 255 -13.33 9.41 14.08
N ARG A 256 -14.63 9.15 14.33
CA ARG A 256 -15.64 8.87 13.31
C ARG A 256 -15.78 9.97 12.24
N HIS A 257 -15.54 11.23 12.60
CA HIS A 257 -15.64 12.37 11.68
C HIS A 257 -14.44 12.46 10.73
N LEU A 258 -13.27 12.01 11.15
CA LEU A 258 -12.02 12.10 10.38
C LEU A 258 -11.60 10.78 9.73
N SER A 259 -12.08 9.64 10.22
CA SER A 259 -11.62 8.31 9.80
C SER A 259 -11.63 8.11 8.28
N LYS A 260 -12.71 8.52 7.61
CA LYS A 260 -12.80 8.41 6.15
C LYS A 260 -11.80 9.33 5.43
N ALA A 261 -11.57 10.54 5.92
CA ALA A 261 -10.59 11.45 5.35
C ALA A 261 -9.19 10.88 5.52
N VAL A 262 -8.83 10.46 6.73
CA VAL A 262 -7.52 9.85 7.05
C VAL A 262 -7.25 8.60 6.21
N GLU A 263 -8.24 7.67 6.10
CA GLU A 263 -8.15 6.50 5.23
C GLU A 263 -7.88 6.89 3.77
N SER A 264 -8.54 7.94 3.31
CA SER A 264 -8.45 8.40 1.92
C SER A 264 -7.09 9.00 1.57
N GLU A 265 -6.38 9.61 2.51
CA GLU A 265 -5.04 10.18 2.31
C GLU A 265 -3.95 9.12 2.18
N LYS A 266 -4.15 7.92 2.78
CA LYS A 266 -3.20 6.82 2.70
C LYS A 266 -1.82 7.18 3.26
N PHE A 267 -1.75 7.91 4.38
CA PHE A 267 -0.50 8.36 4.99
C PHE A 267 0.49 7.21 5.26
N TYR A 268 -0.01 6.04 5.67
CA TYR A 268 0.84 4.87 5.85
C TYR A 268 1.48 4.42 4.52
N GLU A 269 0.70 4.35 3.43
CA GLU A 269 1.26 4.00 2.10
C GLU A 269 2.26 5.03 1.62
N PHE A 270 2.02 6.32 1.89
CA PHE A 270 2.97 7.40 1.58
C PHE A 270 4.29 7.18 2.32
N ARG A 271 4.25 6.96 3.66
CA ARG A 271 5.45 6.73 4.48
C ARG A 271 6.27 5.54 3.98
N GLU A 272 5.63 4.37 3.77
CA GLU A 272 6.30 3.17 3.29
C GLU A 272 6.99 3.37 1.93
N LYS A 273 6.28 4.03 1.00
CA LYS A 273 6.83 4.29 -0.33
C LYS A 273 7.93 5.36 -0.31
N LEU A 274 7.79 6.36 0.54
CA LEU A 274 8.83 7.37 0.74
C LEU A 274 10.10 6.74 1.29
N MET A 275 9.97 5.89 2.33
CA MET A 275 11.08 5.15 2.92
C MET A 275 11.82 4.31 1.88
N MET A 276 11.09 3.52 1.10
CA MET A 276 11.68 2.71 0.02
C MET A 276 12.42 3.59 -1.00
N LYS A 277 11.80 4.70 -1.41
CA LYS A 277 12.38 5.56 -2.43
C LYS A 277 13.59 6.36 -1.93
N CYS A 278 13.56 6.80 -0.68
CA CYS A 278 14.70 7.43 -0.02
C CYS A 278 15.88 6.45 0.08
N HIS A 279 15.63 5.22 0.48
CA HIS A 279 16.66 4.18 0.52
C HIS A 279 17.28 3.91 -0.86
N GLU A 280 16.47 3.81 -1.93
CA GLU A 280 16.94 3.63 -3.31
C GLU A 280 17.85 4.79 -3.81
N GLU A 281 17.57 6.01 -3.37
CA GLU A 281 18.27 7.22 -3.83
C GLU A 281 19.35 7.70 -2.85
N GLY A 282 19.60 6.95 -1.76
CA GLY A 282 20.61 7.30 -0.74
C GLY A 282 20.25 8.54 0.10
N ILE A 283 18.96 8.89 0.20
CA ILE A 283 18.44 10.01 0.98
C ILE A 283 18.12 9.52 2.39
N GLU A 284 18.52 10.26 3.41
CA GLU A 284 18.20 9.93 4.80
C GLU A 284 16.74 10.30 5.11
N LEU A 285 15.90 9.30 5.49
CA LEU A 285 14.56 9.57 5.96
C LEU A 285 14.55 9.65 7.49
N ARG A 286 14.19 10.82 8.02
CA ARG A 286 14.08 11.13 9.44
C ARG A 286 12.62 11.12 9.88
N VAL A 287 12.35 10.47 10.99
CA VAL A 287 11.01 10.42 11.59
C VAL A 287 11.04 11.07 12.95
N VAL A 288 10.30 12.13 13.12
CA VAL A 288 10.19 12.86 14.37
C VAL A 288 9.02 12.32 15.18
N SER A 289 9.21 12.26 16.50
CA SER A 289 8.16 11.81 17.43
C SER A 289 6.86 12.60 17.23
N ARG A 290 5.73 11.91 17.34
CA ARG A 290 4.37 12.49 17.29
C ARG A 290 4.11 13.55 18.36
N TRP A 291 4.94 13.63 19.37
CA TRP A 291 4.85 14.62 20.46
C TRP A 291 5.68 15.87 20.19
N TYR A 292 6.47 15.86 19.12
CA TYR A 292 7.23 17.04 18.73
C TYR A 292 6.28 18.18 18.36
N PRO A 293 6.43 19.36 18.96
CA PRO A 293 5.47 20.45 18.75
C PRO A 293 5.70 21.21 17.42
N SER A 294 5.79 20.49 16.31
CA SER A 294 6.12 21.02 14.99
C SER A 294 5.31 22.27 14.61
N SER A 295 3.98 22.21 14.79
CA SER A 295 3.08 23.33 14.46
C SER A 295 2.99 24.41 15.55
N ARG A 296 3.44 24.13 16.80
CA ARG A 296 3.35 25.04 17.94
C ARG A 296 4.66 25.77 18.24
N LYS A 297 5.78 25.25 17.78
CA LYS A 297 7.12 25.85 17.96
C LYS A 297 7.32 26.94 16.91
N CYS A 298 7.82 28.09 17.33
CA CYS A 298 8.25 29.14 16.42
C CYS A 298 9.54 28.74 15.72
N HIS A 299 9.54 28.74 14.41
CA HIS A 299 10.76 28.41 13.66
C HIS A 299 11.87 29.42 13.86
N SER A 300 11.54 30.71 14.07
CA SER A 300 12.54 31.76 14.24
C SER A 300 13.19 31.78 15.65
N CYS A 301 12.40 31.76 16.73
CA CYS A 301 12.91 31.91 18.08
C CYS A 301 12.79 30.68 18.98
N GLY A 302 12.17 29.61 18.50
CA GLY A 302 11.98 28.35 19.26
C GLY A 302 10.88 28.38 20.32
N CYS A 303 10.25 29.52 20.60
CA CYS A 303 9.16 29.62 21.59
C CYS A 303 7.98 28.72 21.22
N ILE A 304 7.36 28.07 22.23
CA ILE A 304 6.23 27.16 22.03
C ILE A 304 4.93 27.88 22.41
N ARG A 305 4.01 28.02 21.47
CA ARG A 305 2.65 28.52 21.71
C ARG A 305 1.72 27.40 22.17
N LYS A 306 1.25 27.47 23.41
CA LYS A 306 0.29 26.48 23.97
C LYS A 306 -1.16 26.77 23.57
N ASP A 307 -1.50 28.03 23.28
CA ASP A 307 -2.83 28.55 22.96
C ASP A 307 -3.26 28.38 21.48
N LEU A 308 -2.38 27.86 20.62
CA LEU A 308 -2.63 27.68 19.20
C LEU A 308 -3.76 26.64 18.96
N LYS A 309 -4.86 27.10 18.35
CA LYS A 309 -6.01 26.25 18.01
C LYS A 309 -5.82 25.55 16.66
N LEU A 310 -6.51 24.44 16.46
CA LEU A 310 -6.49 23.72 15.16
C LEU A 310 -7.10 24.54 14.01
N SER A 311 -7.97 25.50 14.34
CA SER A 311 -8.57 26.43 13.36
C SER A 311 -7.58 27.48 12.85
N ASP A 312 -6.55 27.79 13.64
CA ASP A 312 -5.60 28.85 13.30
C ASP A 312 -4.72 28.40 12.14
N ARG A 313 -4.69 29.19 11.09
CA ARG A 313 -3.93 28.89 9.85
C ARG A 313 -2.64 29.67 9.75
N ILE A 314 -2.59 30.80 10.44
CA ILE A 314 -1.42 31.66 10.46
C ILE A 314 -0.78 31.54 11.85
N TYR A 315 0.48 31.15 11.85
CA TYR A 315 1.30 31.17 13.05
C TYR A 315 1.81 32.61 13.28
N ARG A 316 1.62 33.13 14.50
CA ARG A 316 2.13 34.45 14.92
C ARG A 316 2.87 34.28 16.22
N CYS A 317 4.10 34.79 16.29
CA CYS A 317 4.93 34.74 17.50
C CYS A 317 5.12 36.12 18.10
N SER A 318 5.35 36.20 19.40
CA SER A 318 5.73 37.43 20.10
C SER A 318 7.06 38.05 19.61
N CYS A 319 7.93 37.20 18.99
CA CYS A 319 9.16 37.69 18.35
C CYS A 319 8.94 38.42 17.02
N GLY A 320 7.69 38.60 16.58
CA GLY A 320 7.36 39.23 15.29
C GLY A 320 7.26 38.27 14.10
N TYR A 321 7.65 36.98 14.27
CA TYR A 321 7.55 35.96 13.19
C TYR A 321 6.10 35.65 12.85
N ILE A 322 5.77 35.71 11.55
CA ILE A 322 4.44 35.41 11.00
C ILE A 322 4.63 34.47 9.81
N GLU A 323 3.97 33.32 9.82
CA GLU A 323 4.05 32.35 8.74
C GLU A 323 2.74 31.52 8.65
N ASP A 324 2.50 30.83 7.51
CA ASP A 324 1.49 29.78 7.45
C ASP A 324 1.85 28.68 8.46
N ARG A 325 0.86 28.18 9.19
CA ARG A 325 1.11 27.20 10.29
C ARG A 325 1.69 25.89 9.77
N ASP A 326 1.19 25.40 8.64
CA ASP A 326 1.61 24.13 8.08
C ASP A 326 3.04 24.26 7.49
N ARG A 327 3.38 25.45 6.94
CA ARG A 327 4.76 25.78 6.52
C ARG A 327 5.71 25.94 7.70
N ASN A 328 5.29 26.62 8.79
CA ASN A 328 6.08 26.71 10.01
C ASN A 328 6.37 25.30 10.58
N ALA A 329 5.38 24.39 10.55
CA ALA A 329 5.57 23.00 10.95
C ALA A 329 6.59 22.27 10.08
N ALA A 330 6.52 22.44 8.75
CA ALA A 330 7.47 21.84 7.82
C ALA A 330 8.91 22.35 8.03
N LEU A 331 9.09 23.65 8.31
CA LEU A 331 10.39 24.23 8.65
C LEU A 331 10.95 23.65 9.96
N ASN A 332 10.12 23.54 11.00
CA ASN A 332 10.52 22.91 12.26
C ASN A 332 10.85 21.44 12.13
N LEU A 333 10.18 20.71 11.25
CA LEU A 333 10.50 19.30 10.93
C LEU A 333 11.84 19.20 10.21
N LYS A 334 12.12 20.09 9.25
CA LYS A 334 13.41 20.11 8.54
C LYS A 334 14.58 20.24 9.52
N ASP A 335 14.47 21.17 10.49
CA ASP A 335 15.52 21.51 11.44
C ASP A 335 15.41 20.73 12.77
N ALA A 336 14.65 19.64 12.81
CA ALA A 336 14.51 18.81 13.99
C ALA A 336 15.84 18.11 14.31
N VAL A 337 16.31 18.29 15.55
CA VAL A 337 17.55 17.66 16.06
C VAL A 337 17.32 16.28 16.68
N THR A 338 16.10 15.96 17.07
CA THR A 338 15.73 14.67 17.67
C THR A 338 14.82 13.91 16.72
N TYR A 339 15.29 12.82 16.15
CA TYR A 339 14.58 11.99 15.20
C TYR A 339 15.09 10.56 15.23
N GLU A 340 14.32 9.65 14.64
CA GLU A 340 14.74 8.28 14.31
C GLU A 340 14.98 8.18 12.80
N ILE A 341 16.00 7.41 12.41
CA ILE A 341 16.25 7.09 11.00
C ILE A 341 15.35 5.90 10.63
N ALA A 342 14.55 6.03 9.57
CA ALA A 342 13.57 5.03 9.12
C ALA A 342 14.16 4.03 8.13
#